data_cdecfe5d560f75d03ecadd6ca932e366
#
_entry.id   cdecfe5d560f75d03ecadd6ca932e366
#
_cell.length_a   1.000
_cell.length_b   1.000
_cell.length_c   1.000
_cell.angle_alpha   90.00
_cell.angle_beta   90.00
_cell.angle_gamma   90.00
#
_symmetry.space_group_name_H-M   'P 1'
#
loop_
_entity.id
_entity.type
_entity.pdbx_description
1 polymer ?
#
loop_
_entity_poly.entity_id
_entity_poly.type
_entity_poly.pdbx_seq_one_letter_code
_entity_poly.pdbx_strand_id
1 'polypeptide(L)'
;MRQIYLIGIGMGNPDTLTVGAQKMIARSDCLIGAKRMLQTVNHPTARQFSSFRNEEIAEYIAQQPESSTISVLLSGDTGFYSGAKKLAGLLKSRFPDDRLEQLAGISSLQYFCAKLQTGWDDVKLFSVHGRQEQVVPQVRRHPRVFVLTGSNQTAQDVCKQLCEQGLGDAQVWVGEQLSYPQERILSGTAEQLAEQSFDPLAVMLIEHPVAPARDYPPLGLDDSEFLRATTEKPVPMTKQEIRAVALSKLRITRDACVYDIGAGTGSVTVEAALIANGGRVYAVEKNPQALSQLQENLTHFGLNNVQVVAGAAPQAMQPLPAPDFVFVGGSSGSIADILCLCLQKNPRVRMVVTAITLETAADLLSAVKQLREQGCPLKLEITQISAARAKTAGGLHLMMGQNPVFIFCLFAEDVLPQ
;
A
#
# COMPACT_ATOMS: atom_id res chain seq x y z
N MET A 1 24.91 19.69 30.00
CA MET A 1 23.66 19.20 29.41
C MET A 1 23.16 20.26 28.44
N ARG A 2 23.22 19.93 27.13
CA ARG A 2 22.74 20.82 26.04
C ARG A 2 21.24 20.84 25.99
N GLN A 3 20.66 21.93 25.49
CA GLN A 3 19.25 22.03 25.19
C GLN A 3 19.08 22.03 23.68
N ILE A 4 18.49 20.97 23.12
CA ILE A 4 18.32 20.75 21.69
C ILE A 4 16.85 20.88 21.34
N TYR A 5 16.53 21.76 20.41
CA TYR A 5 15.19 22.00 19.92
C TYR A 5 15.06 21.62 18.44
N LEU A 6 14.16 20.70 18.11
CA LEU A 6 13.76 20.45 16.72
C LEU A 6 12.56 21.32 16.42
N ILE A 7 12.73 22.32 15.56
CA ILE A 7 11.74 23.38 15.35
C ILE A 7 11.17 23.31 13.94
N GLY A 8 9.86 23.10 13.85
CA GLY A 8 9.11 23.30 12.61
C GLY A 8 8.98 24.80 12.33
N ILE A 9 9.59 25.26 11.23
CA ILE A 9 9.62 26.69 10.89
C ILE A 9 8.51 27.11 9.90
N GLY A 10 7.51 26.24 9.69
CA GLY A 10 6.48 26.49 8.70
C GLY A 10 7.02 26.40 7.26
N MET A 11 6.40 27.15 6.36
CA MET A 11 6.64 27.05 4.93
C MET A 11 7.83 27.89 4.45
N GLY A 12 8.43 28.69 5.32
CA GLY A 12 9.57 29.56 5.00
C GLY A 12 9.27 31.06 5.04
N ASN A 13 8.00 31.46 5.23
CA ASN A 13 7.63 32.83 5.54
C ASN A 13 7.71 33.03 7.07
N PRO A 14 8.37 34.09 7.57
CA PRO A 14 8.41 34.41 9.01
C PRO A 14 7.04 34.52 9.66
N ASP A 15 6.00 34.94 8.95
CA ASP A 15 4.63 35.05 9.44
C ASP A 15 4.00 33.67 9.77
N THR A 16 4.58 32.58 9.27
CA THR A 16 4.15 31.21 9.56
C THR A 16 4.89 30.59 10.75
N LEU A 17 5.85 31.29 11.34
CA LEU A 17 6.52 30.86 12.56
C LEU A 17 5.61 31.01 13.78
N THR A 18 5.52 29.95 14.56
CA THR A 18 4.83 30.05 15.88
C THR A 18 5.61 30.95 16.81
N VAL A 19 4.91 31.63 17.72
CA VAL A 19 5.54 32.48 18.76
C VAL A 19 6.53 31.67 19.60
N GLY A 20 6.24 30.38 19.86
CA GLY A 20 7.16 29.48 20.57
C GLY A 20 8.46 29.26 19.80
N ALA A 21 8.35 28.97 18.49
CA ALA A 21 9.50 28.81 17.61
C ALA A 21 10.37 30.08 17.56
N GLN A 22 9.75 31.26 17.37
CA GLN A 22 10.45 32.54 17.36
C GLN A 22 11.26 32.80 18.65
N LYS A 23 10.63 32.54 19.82
CA LYS A 23 11.29 32.72 21.14
C LYS A 23 12.48 31.78 21.31
N MET A 24 12.34 30.53 20.87
CA MET A 24 13.46 29.56 21.02
C MET A 24 14.58 29.83 20.05
N ILE A 25 14.27 30.17 18.79
CA ILE A 25 15.27 30.61 17.82
C ILE A 25 16.05 31.79 18.37
N ALA A 26 15.39 32.82 18.87
CA ALA A 26 16.03 34.03 19.40
C ALA A 26 16.97 33.79 20.63
N ARG A 27 16.77 32.66 21.33
CA ARG A 27 17.61 32.26 22.50
C ARG A 27 18.71 31.26 22.14
N SER A 28 18.79 30.83 20.89
CA SER A 28 19.70 29.78 20.49
C SER A 28 21.13 30.33 20.29
N ASP A 29 22.12 29.63 20.82
CA ASP A 29 23.55 29.89 20.56
C ASP A 29 23.95 29.37 19.17
N CYS A 30 23.20 28.42 18.66
CA CYS A 30 23.46 27.78 17.37
C CYS A 30 22.15 27.43 16.64
N LEU A 31 22.13 27.70 15.34
CA LEU A 31 21.05 27.33 14.39
C LEU A 31 21.60 26.34 13.37
N ILE A 32 20.91 25.23 13.19
CA ILE A 32 21.24 24.18 12.23
C ILE A 32 20.06 23.99 11.28
N GLY A 33 20.31 23.82 9.98
CA GLY A 33 19.25 23.58 9.02
C GLY A 33 19.73 23.72 7.57
N ALA A 34 18.86 23.43 6.61
CA ALA A 34 19.19 23.70 5.21
C ALA A 34 19.40 25.20 4.97
N LYS A 35 20.29 25.54 4.04
CA LYS A 35 20.68 26.93 3.74
C LYS A 35 19.48 27.87 3.60
N ARG A 36 18.45 27.44 2.86
CA ARG A 36 17.22 28.23 2.68
C ARG A 36 16.49 28.51 3.99
N MET A 37 16.49 27.57 4.94
CA MET A 37 15.81 27.70 6.23
C MET A 37 16.56 28.67 7.15
N LEU A 38 17.89 28.63 7.14
CA LEU A 38 18.71 29.57 7.87
C LEU A 38 18.57 31.00 7.37
N GLN A 39 18.31 31.17 6.06
CA GLN A 39 18.09 32.49 5.44
C GLN A 39 16.72 33.10 5.79
N THR A 40 15.74 32.29 6.15
CA THR A 40 14.39 32.79 6.52
C THR A 40 14.32 33.25 7.98
N VAL A 41 15.34 32.96 8.76
CA VAL A 41 15.37 33.27 10.20
C VAL A 41 16.43 34.30 10.48
N ASN A 42 16.03 35.48 10.94
CA ASN A 42 16.96 36.54 11.30
C ASN A 42 17.50 36.31 12.73
N HIS A 43 18.76 35.90 12.83
CA HIS A 43 19.47 35.78 14.11
C HIS A 43 20.90 36.32 13.96
N PRO A 44 21.19 37.52 14.46
CA PRO A 44 22.45 38.25 14.15
C PRO A 44 23.70 37.62 14.80
N THR A 45 23.55 36.86 15.90
CA THR A 45 24.68 36.42 16.72
C THR A 45 24.83 34.90 16.84
N ALA A 46 23.79 34.11 16.50
CA ALA A 46 23.87 32.65 16.56
C ALA A 46 24.83 32.10 15.50
N ARG A 47 25.63 31.10 15.91
CA ARG A 47 26.40 30.31 14.95
C ARG A 47 25.46 29.54 14.03
N GLN A 48 25.77 29.50 12.77
CA GLN A 48 24.92 28.79 11.78
C GLN A 48 25.69 27.61 11.18
N PHE A 49 25.02 26.45 11.09
CA PHE A 49 25.53 25.28 10.42
C PHE A 49 24.55 24.79 9.40
N SER A 50 24.96 24.74 8.11
CA SER A 50 24.08 24.33 7.03
C SER A 50 24.22 22.84 6.75
N SER A 51 23.26 22.05 7.21
CA SER A 51 23.10 20.64 6.84
C SER A 51 21.66 20.20 7.01
N PHE A 52 21.30 19.14 6.26
CA PHE A 52 20.03 18.39 6.38
C PHE A 52 20.28 16.89 6.66
N ARG A 53 21.54 16.46 6.78
CA ARG A 53 21.93 15.08 7.06
C ARG A 53 22.00 14.85 8.55
N ASN A 54 21.29 13.81 9.03
CA ASN A 54 21.17 13.54 10.45
C ASN A 54 22.52 13.33 11.15
N GLU A 55 23.44 12.60 10.49
CA GLU A 55 24.77 12.27 11.00
C GLU A 55 25.63 13.53 11.14
N GLU A 56 25.67 14.39 10.11
CA GLU A 56 26.40 15.65 10.12
C GLU A 56 25.87 16.60 11.20
N ILE A 57 24.54 16.65 11.36
CA ILE A 57 23.89 17.43 12.42
C ILE A 57 24.32 16.90 13.81
N ALA A 58 24.29 15.59 14.01
CA ALA A 58 24.68 14.98 15.28
C ALA A 58 26.20 15.18 15.58
N GLU A 59 27.06 15.09 14.58
CA GLU A 59 28.49 15.35 14.71
C GLU A 59 28.77 16.81 15.08
N TYR A 60 28.08 17.74 14.43
CA TYR A 60 28.23 19.16 14.76
C TYR A 60 27.73 19.48 16.18
N ILE A 61 26.61 18.90 16.61
CA ILE A 61 26.07 19.03 17.97
C ILE A 61 27.08 18.50 18.99
N ALA A 62 27.77 17.38 18.71
CA ALA A 62 28.78 16.81 19.61
C ALA A 62 29.94 17.78 19.90
N GLN A 63 30.26 18.68 18.98
CA GLN A 63 31.35 19.67 19.10
C GLN A 63 30.91 20.94 19.85
N GLN A 64 29.61 21.09 20.16
CA GLN A 64 29.12 22.28 20.85
C GLN A 64 29.30 22.15 22.38
N PRO A 65 29.53 23.28 23.11
CA PRO A 65 29.58 23.27 24.56
C PRO A 65 28.36 22.64 25.21
N GLU A 66 28.54 21.98 26.37
CA GLU A 66 27.45 21.31 27.09
C GLU A 66 26.37 22.25 27.62
N SER A 67 26.65 23.54 27.75
CA SER A 67 25.66 24.54 28.13
C SER A 67 24.92 25.19 26.99
N SER A 68 25.15 24.75 25.74
CA SER A 68 24.59 25.40 24.56
C SER A 68 23.09 25.12 24.35
N THR A 69 22.38 26.14 23.90
CA THR A 69 21.02 26.04 23.35
C THR A 69 21.11 25.93 21.82
N ILE A 70 20.68 24.83 21.28
CA ILE A 70 20.81 24.48 19.86
C ILE A 70 19.42 24.29 19.23
N SER A 71 19.12 25.02 18.17
CA SER A 71 17.88 24.83 17.40
C SER A 71 18.17 24.24 16.03
N VAL A 72 17.53 23.12 15.73
CA VAL A 72 17.54 22.49 14.41
C VAL A 72 16.25 22.85 13.70
N LEU A 73 16.38 23.57 12.60
CA LEU A 73 15.27 24.09 11.81
C LEU A 73 14.82 23.07 10.78
N LEU A 74 13.53 22.76 10.77
CA LEU A 74 12.89 21.79 9.89
C LEU A 74 11.76 22.46 9.11
N SER A 75 11.61 22.15 7.84
CA SER A 75 10.55 22.70 7.00
C SER A 75 9.19 22.18 7.43
N GLY A 76 8.18 23.03 7.44
CA GLY A 76 6.81 22.67 7.77
C GLY A 76 6.64 22.37 9.25
N ASP A 77 5.94 21.30 9.55
CA ASP A 77 5.72 20.75 10.88
C ASP A 77 6.66 19.57 11.18
N THR A 78 7.08 19.41 12.41
CA THR A 78 7.99 18.33 12.85
C THR A 78 7.36 16.94 12.76
N GLY A 79 6.03 16.84 12.79
CA GLY A 79 5.27 15.58 12.71
C GLY A 79 4.79 15.21 11.30
N PHE A 80 4.87 16.15 10.33
CA PHE A 80 4.30 15.95 9.00
C PHE A 80 5.35 15.69 7.94
N TYR A 81 5.58 14.42 7.57
CA TYR A 81 6.59 13.97 6.59
C TYR A 81 7.96 14.61 6.80
N SER A 82 8.32 14.89 8.03
CA SER A 82 9.55 15.57 8.44
C SER A 82 10.66 14.57 8.78
N GLY A 83 11.91 15.00 8.61
CA GLY A 83 13.11 14.30 9.11
C GLY A 83 13.23 14.25 10.63
N ALA A 84 12.38 15.00 11.37
CA ALA A 84 12.45 15.12 12.83
C ALA A 84 12.43 13.77 13.56
N LYS A 85 11.59 12.82 13.16
CA LYS A 85 11.46 11.50 13.81
C LYS A 85 12.79 10.73 13.80
N LYS A 86 13.46 10.68 12.62
CA LYS A 86 14.75 9.98 12.48
C LYS A 86 15.86 10.70 13.24
N LEU A 87 15.91 12.02 13.13
CA LEU A 87 16.90 12.84 13.83
C LEU A 87 16.72 12.74 15.36
N ALA A 88 15.50 12.85 15.86
CA ALA A 88 15.22 12.70 17.29
C ALA A 88 15.63 11.34 17.84
N GLY A 89 15.41 10.25 17.09
CA GLY A 89 15.89 8.92 17.47
C GLY A 89 17.40 8.84 17.58
N LEU A 90 18.11 9.39 16.58
CA LEU A 90 19.58 9.45 16.58
C LEU A 90 20.12 10.28 17.75
N LEU A 91 19.56 11.48 17.97
CA LEU A 91 20.03 12.39 19.04
C LEU A 91 19.77 11.80 20.43
N LYS A 92 18.63 11.18 20.69
CA LYS A 92 18.33 10.49 21.96
C LYS A 92 19.29 9.34 22.23
N SER A 93 19.66 8.59 21.19
CA SER A 93 20.62 7.47 21.33
C SER A 93 22.05 7.96 21.57
N ARG A 94 22.45 9.05 20.90
CA ARG A 94 23.82 9.56 20.96
C ARG A 94 24.08 10.47 22.15
N PHE A 95 23.06 11.19 22.62
CA PHE A 95 23.13 12.17 23.71
C PHE A 95 21.97 11.95 24.71
N PRO A 96 22.00 10.84 25.47
CA PRO A 96 20.89 10.48 26.38
C PRO A 96 20.68 11.48 27.51
N ASP A 97 21.73 12.21 27.91
CA ASP A 97 21.67 13.18 29.00
C ASP A 97 21.26 14.59 28.53
N ASP A 98 21.22 14.85 27.22
CA ASP A 98 20.80 16.15 26.70
C ASP A 98 19.28 16.27 26.66
N ARG A 99 18.80 17.49 26.91
CA ARG A 99 17.35 17.78 26.82
C ARG A 99 16.96 17.97 25.36
N LEU A 100 16.11 17.08 24.82
CA LEU A 100 15.57 17.19 23.48
C LEU A 100 14.09 17.54 23.52
N GLU A 101 13.69 18.62 22.83
CA GLU A 101 12.31 19.07 22.71
C GLU A 101 11.96 19.32 21.25
N GLN A 102 10.68 19.09 20.87
CA GLN A 102 10.16 19.35 19.53
C GLN A 102 9.11 20.45 19.60
N LEU A 103 9.23 21.43 18.70
CA LEU A 103 8.26 22.49 18.52
C LEU A 103 7.54 22.33 17.20
N ALA A 104 6.21 22.32 17.24
CA ALA A 104 5.38 22.22 16.04
C ALA A 104 5.50 23.45 15.15
N GLY A 105 5.32 23.26 13.86
CA GLY A 105 5.19 24.31 12.85
C GLY A 105 3.93 24.16 12.04
N ILE A 106 3.65 25.10 11.15
CA ILE A 106 2.55 25.02 10.19
C ILE A 106 2.99 24.11 9.03
N SER A 107 2.26 23.01 8.80
CA SER A 107 2.53 22.12 7.67
C SER A 107 2.01 22.69 6.34
N SER A 108 2.54 22.17 5.22
CA SER A 108 2.01 22.50 3.88
C SER A 108 0.54 22.10 3.72
N LEU A 109 0.11 21.01 4.36
CA LEU A 109 -1.28 20.60 4.38
C LEU A 109 -2.18 21.67 5.02
N GLN A 110 -1.86 22.09 6.25
CA GLN A 110 -2.64 23.10 6.97
C GLN A 110 -2.69 24.42 6.22
N TYR A 111 -1.54 24.87 5.74
CA TYR A 111 -1.45 26.12 4.98
C TYR A 111 -2.26 26.06 3.67
N PHE A 112 -2.10 24.98 2.90
CA PHE A 112 -2.76 24.81 1.61
C PHE A 112 -4.27 24.68 1.77
N CYS A 113 -4.75 23.85 2.71
CA CYS A 113 -6.18 23.73 2.98
C CYS A 113 -6.81 25.04 3.47
N ALA A 114 -6.08 25.83 4.27
CA ALA A 114 -6.54 27.16 4.67
C ALA A 114 -6.67 28.11 3.47
N LYS A 115 -5.72 28.07 2.52
CA LYS A 115 -5.82 28.84 1.27
C LYS A 115 -6.99 28.42 0.40
N LEU A 116 -7.30 27.12 0.38
CA LEU A 116 -8.45 26.56 -0.35
C LEU A 116 -9.78 26.71 0.43
N GLN A 117 -9.76 27.24 1.66
CA GLN A 117 -10.93 27.38 2.55
C GLN A 117 -11.65 26.04 2.79
N THR A 118 -10.89 24.95 2.95
CA THR A 118 -11.41 23.59 3.16
C THR A 118 -10.82 22.93 4.40
N GLY A 119 -11.55 22.00 5.01
CA GLY A 119 -11.05 21.11 6.05
C GLY A 119 -10.07 20.06 5.50
N TRP A 120 -9.34 19.39 6.40
CA TRP A 120 -8.41 18.33 6.04
C TRP A 120 -8.52 17.09 6.93
N ASP A 121 -9.54 17.04 7.78
CA ASP A 121 -9.82 15.94 8.71
C ASP A 121 -10.24 14.63 8.00
N ASP A 122 -10.84 14.73 6.82
CA ASP A 122 -11.24 13.61 5.95
C ASP A 122 -10.25 13.31 4.81
N VAL A 123 -9.12 14.03 4.77
CA VAL A 123 -8.15 13.92 3.67
C VAL A 123 -7.16 12.79 3.91
N LYS A 124 -7.03 11.89 2.92
CA LYS A 124 -5.96 10.89 2.91
C LYS A 124 -4.62 11.53 2.60
N LEU A 125 -3.68 11.42 3.54
CA LEU A 125 -2.32 11.95 3.38
C LEU A 125 -1.44 10.96 2.62
N PHE A 126 -0.74 11.45 1.60
CA PHE A 126 0.13 10.64 0.76
C PHE A 126 1.39 11.43 0.34
N SER A 127 2.50 10.75 0.15
CA SER A 127 3.74 11.39 -0.28
C SER A 127 4.46 10.52 -1.30
N VAL A 128 4.70 11.09 -2.48
CA VAL A 128 5.57 10.50 -3.51
C VAL A 128 6.99 11.08 -3.47
N HIS A 129 7.25 11.98 -2.53
CA HIS A 129 8.58 12.57 -2.35
C HIS A 129 9.60 11.51 -1.89
N GLY A 130 10.56 11.18 -2.76
CA GLY A 130 11.59 10.18 -2.46
C GLY A 130 11.11 8.73 -2.42
N ARG A 131 9.90 8.43 -2.91
CA ARG A 131 9.31 7.08 -2.96
C ARG A 131 8.70 6.81 -4.33
N GLN A 132 8.73 5.54 -4.76
CA GLN A 132 8.01 5.07 -5.95
C GLN A 132 6.65 4.50 -5.52
N GLU A 133 5.78 5.35 -5.01
CA GLU A 133 4.43 4.94 -4.63
C GLU A 133 3.42 5.47 -5.66
N GLN A 134 2.33 4.73 -5.88
CA GLN A 134 1.32 5.09 -6.88
C GLN A 134 0.18 5.88 -6.24
N VAL A 135 -0.11 7.07 -6.78
CA VAL A 135 -1.19 7.96 -6.31
C VAL A 135 -2.57 7.44 -6.71
N VAL A 136 -2.72 6.92 -7.92
CA VAL A 136 -4.00 6.45 -8.48
C VAL A 136 -4.79 5.51 -7.55
N PRO A 137 -4.16 4.50 -6.91
CA PRO A 137 -4.85 3.65 -5.94
C PRO A 137 -5.45 4.41 -4.76
N GLN A 138 -4.80 5.49 -4.32
CA GLN A 138 -5.30 6.28 -3.20
C GLN A 138 -6.52 7.11 -3.63
N VAL A 139 -6.47 7.70 -4.83
CA VAL A 139 -7.59 8.49 -5.39
C VAL A 139 -8.82 7.60 -5.62
N ARG A 140 -8.64 6.36 -6.06
CA ARG A 140 -9.74 5.40 -6.21
C ARG A 140 -10.40 4.96 -4.91
N ARG A 141 -9.68 5.05 -3.77
CA ARG A 141 -10.13 4.59 -2.45
C ARG A 141 -10.61 5.70 -1.53
N HIS A 142 -10.16 6.91 -1.77
CA HIS A 142 -10.43 8.04 -0.88
C HIS A 142 -10.95 9.21 -1.70
N PRO A 143 -12.09 9.81 -1.30
CA PRO A 143 -12.69 10.91 -2.03
C PRO A 143 -11.80 12.15 -2.06
N ARG A 144 -10.89 12.29 -1.08
CA ARG A 144 -9.96 13.40 -0.96
C ARG A 144 -8.56 12.90 -0.62
N VAL A 145 -7.58 13.24 -1.45
CA VAL A 145 -6.18 12.81 -1.27
C VAL A 145 -5.25 14.02 -1.33
N PHE A 146 -4.47 14.25 -0.28
CA PHE A 146 -3.40 15.24 -0.30
C PHE A 146 -2.08 14.55 -0.67
N VAL A 147 -1.36 15.11 -1.64
CA VAL A 147 -0.11 14.53 -2.15
C VAL A 147 1.04 15.53 -2.01
N LEU A 148 2.14 15.08 -1.39
CA LEU A 148 3.43 15.77 -1.49
C LEU A 148 4.18 15.23 -2.70
N THR A 149 4.47 16.10 -3.67
CA THR A 149 5.22 15.75 -4.89
C THR A 149 6.74 15.90 -4.70
N GLY A 150 7.51 15.50 -5.69
CA GLY A 150 8.96 15.60 -5.67
C GLY A 150 9.57 15.54 -7.08
N SER A 151 10.89 15.65 -7.19
CA SER A 151 11.59 15.61 -8.48
C SER A 151 11.41 14.31 -9.26
N ASN A 152 11.12 13.19 -8.60
CA ASN A 152 10.90 11.89 -9.25
C ASN A 152 9.46 11.72 -9.77
N GLN A 153 8.52 12.50 -9.26
CA GLN A 153 7.12 12.48 -9.65
C GLN A 153 6.51 13.86 -9.34
N THR A 154 6.37 14.67 -10.37
CA THR A 154 5.81 16.02 -10.28
C THR A 154 4.28 16.00 -10.25
N ALA A 155 3.66 17.14 -9.98
CA ALA A 155 2.21 17.29 -10.05
C ALA A 155 1.67 16.97 -11.45
N GLN A 156 2.40 17.35 -12.50
CA GLN A 156 2.07 17.03 -13.89
C GLN A 156 2.06 15.52 -14.13
N ASP A 157 3.08 14.79 -13.63
CA ASP A 157 3.17 13.34 -13.80
C ASP A 157 2.02 12.61 -13.09
N VAL A 158 1.61 13.10 -11.92
CA VAL A 158 0.44 12.59 -11.20
C VAL A 158 -0.84 12.82 -12.03
N CYS A 159 -1.05 14.01 -12.58
CA CYS A 159 -2.21 14.31 -13.43
C CYS A 159 -2.24 13.42 -14.68
N LYS A 160 -1.11 13.21 -15.36
CA LYS A 160 -1.01 12.29 -16.51
C LYS A 160 -1.38 10.87 -16.13
N GLN A 161 -0.87 10.37 -15.02
CA GLN A 161 -1.22 9.02 -14.52
C GLN A 161 -2.71 8.87 -14.19
N LEU A 162 -3.34 9.93 -13.65
CA LEU A 162 -4.79 9.94 -13.42
C LEU A 162 -5.54 9.80 -14.75
N CYS A 163 -5.16 10.58 -15.77
CA CYS A 163 -5.77 10.51 -17.11
C CYS A 163 -5.61 9.13 -17.75
N GLU A 164 -4.40 8.56 -17.74
CA GLU A 164 -4.11 7.22 -18.27
C GLU A 164 -4.94 6.11 -17.60
N GLN A 165 -5.39 6.35 -16.37
CA GLN A 165 -6.16 5.42 -15.57
C GLN A 165 -7.67 5.75 -15.52
N GLY A 166 -8.14 6.64 -16.42
CA GLY A 166 -9.55 6.99 -16.55
C GLY A 166 -10.11 7.88 -15.42
N LEU A 167 -9.23 8.64 -14.75
CA LEU A 167 -9.56 9.59 -13.68
C LEU A 167 -9.23 11.03 -14.12
N GLY A 168 -9.32 11.33 -15.41
CA GLY A 168 -9.02 12.65 -15.97
C GLY A 168 -9.97 13.76 -15.51
N ASP A 169 -11.17 13.39 -15.09
CA ASP A 169 -12.22 14.27 -14.55
C ASP A 169 -12.04 14.62 -13.06
N ALA A 170 -11.07 13.99 -12.37
CA ALA A 170 -10.78 14.29 -10.98
C ALA A 170 -10.44 15.79 -10.80
N GLN A 171 -11.07 16.45 -9.82
CA GLN A 171 -10.77 17.83 -9.48
C GLN A 171 -9.44 17.90 -8.73
N VAL A 172 -8.54 18.76 -9.18
CA VAL A 172 -7.19 18.85 -8.63
C VAL A 172 -6.86 20.32 -8.33
N TRP A 173 -6.26 20.56 -7.19
CA TRP A 173 -5.60 21.81 -6.82
C TRP A 173 -4.12 21.53 -6.66
N VAL A 174 -3.28 22.41 -7.22
CA VAL A 174 -1.82 22.33 -7.11
C VAL A 174 -1.30 23.61 -6.49
N GLY A 175 -0.54 23.51 -5.41
CA GLY A 175 0.10 24.64 -4.74
C GLY A 175 1.62 24.56 -4.86
N GLU A 176 2.21 25.62 -5.39
CA GLU A 176 3.65 25.78 -5.56
C GLU A 176 4.16 26.99 -4.79
N GLN A 177 5.40 26.95 -4.34
CA GLN A 177 6.06 28.07 -3.65
C GLN A 177 5.20 28.62 -2.49
N LEU A 178 4.47 27.75 -1.80
CA LEU A 178 3.51 28.16 -0.77
C LEU A 178 4.17 29.03 0.29
N SER A 179 3.52 30.13 0.62
CA SER A 179 3.95 31.20 1.54
C SER A 179 5.09 32.12 1.05
N TYR A 180 5.67 31.85 -0.09
CA TYR A 180 6.65 32.74 -0.72
C TYR A 180 5.97 33.78 -1.61
N PRO A 181 6.67 34.90 -1.99
CA PRO A 181 6.10 35.91 -2.89
C PRO A 181 5.66 35.35 -4.26
N GLN A 182 6.23 34.22 -4.66
CA GLN A 182 5.91 33.54 -5.92
C GLN A 182 4.84 32.43 -5.74
N GLU A 183 4.11 32.43 -4.61
CA GLU A 183 3.03 31.48 -4.38
C GLU A 183 2.08 31.42 -5.56
N ARG A 184 1.88 30.19 -6.08
CA ARG A 184 0.93 29.93 -7.15
C ARG A 184 0.03 28.76 -6.76
N ILE A 185 -1.29 28.97 -6.89
CA ILE A 185 -2.28 27.94 -6.69
C ILE A 185 -3.11 27.83 -7.97
N LEU A 186 -3.12 26.67 -8.58
CA LEU A 186 -3.91 26.34 -9.76
C LEU A 186 -4.95 25.29 -9.43
N SER A 187 -6.10 25.37 -10.07
CA SER A 187 -7.17 24.37 -9.96
C SER A 187 -7.74 24.02 -11.32
N GLY A 188 -8.17 22.77 -11.49
CA GLY A 188 -8.78 22.26 -12.71
C GLY A 188 -8.96 20.77 -12.63
N THR A 189 -9.44 20.16 -13.71
CA THR A 189 -9.46 18.70 -13.81
C THR A 189 -8.04 18.15 -14.00
N ALA A 190 -7.80 16.89 -13.67
CA ALA A 190 -6.52 16.23 -13.90
C ALA A 190 -6.11 16.35 -15.38
N GLU A 191 -7.07 16.23 -16.32
CA GLU A 191 -6.82 16.40 -17.76
C GLU A 191 -6.31 17.82 -18.11
N GLN A 192 -6.93 18.85 -17.53
CA GLN A 192 -6.52 20.25 -17.77
C GLN A 192 -5.13 20.54 -17.19
N LEU A 193 -4.82 19.98 -16.02
CA LEU A 193 -3.55 20.21 -15.33
C LEU A 193 -2.41 19.31 -15.83
N ALA A 194 -2.70 18.21 -16.51
CA ALA A 194 -1.71 17.35 -17.17
C ALA A 194 -0.88 18.09 -18.24
N GLU A 195 -1.45 19.16 -18.83
CA GLU A 195 -0.78 20.01 -19.84
C GLU A 195 0.02 21.16 -19.21
N GLN A 196 -0.05 21.35 -17.89
CA GLN A 196 0.64 22.44 -17.19
C GLN A 196 2.00 21.97 -16.67
N SER A 197 2.95 22.90 -16.57
CA SER A 197 4.24 22.67 -15.95
C SER A 197 4.21 23.14 -14.49
N PHE A 198 4.80 22.34 -13.61
CA PHE A 198 4.85 22.58 -12.16
C PHE A 198 6.26 22.43 -11.60
N ASP A 199 6.53 23.16 -10.51
CA ASP A 199 7.74 22.95 -9.72
C ASP A 199 7.78 21.51 -9.16
N PRO A 200 8.95 20.88 -9.08
CA PRO A 200 9.08 19.54 -8.52
C PRO A 200 8.56 19.44 -7.07
N LEU A 201 8.73 20.50 -6.27
CA LEU A 201 8.24 20.57 -4.90
C LEU A 201 6.90 21.31 -4.84
N ALA A 202 5.86 20.63 -5.20
CA ALA A 202 4.49 21.11 -5.09
C ALA A 202 3.68 20.25 -4.12
N VAL A 203 2.51 20.74 -3.74
CA VAL A 203 1.50 19.96 -3.04
C VAL A 203 0.24 19.90 -3.90
N MET A 204 -0.50 18.81 -3.76
CA MET A 204 -1.76 18.62 -4.48
C MET A 204 -2.86 18.24 -3.49
N LEU A 205 -4.07 18.72 -3.74
CA LEU A 205 -5.30 18.15 -3.23
C LEU A 205 -6.08 17.61 -4.41
N ILE A 206 -6.45 16.34 -4.37
CA ILE A 206 -7.19 15.66 -5.42
C ILE A 206 -8.52 15.25 -4.82
N GLU A 207 -9.61 15.70 -5.45
CA GLU A 207 -10.96 15.28 -5.11
C GLU A 207 -11.55 14.53 -6.30
N HIS A 208 -11.98 13.31 -6.04
CA HIS A 208 -12.70 12.51 -7.00
C HIS A 208 -13.91 11.92 -6.29
N PRO A 209 -15.13 12.06 -6.83
CA PRO A 209 -16.27 11.37 -6.28
C PRO A 209 -15.97 9.88 -6.40
N VAL A 210 -15.42 9.31 -5.36
CA VAL A 210 -15.38 7.86 -5.24
C VAL A 210 -16.84 7.46 -5.30
N ALA A 211 -17.25 6.76 -6.37
CA ALA A 211 -18.45 5.94 -6.30
C ALA A 211 -18.31 5.20 -4.96
N PRO A 212 -19.31 5.29 -4.05
CA PRO A 212 -19.15 4.79 -2.69
C PRO A 212 -18.47 3.44 -2.84
N ALA A 213 -17.26 3.34 -2.31
CA ALA A 213 -16.53 2.09 -2.37
C ALA A 213 -17.55 1.13 -1.83
N ARG A 214 -18.08 0.25 -2.69
CA ARG A 214 -18.93 -0.80 -2.20
C ARG A 214 -18.05 -1.41 -1.15
N ASP A 215 -18.49 -1.30 0.10
CA ASP A 215 -17.75 -1.86 1.23
C ASP A 215 -17.92 -3.37 1.07
N TYR A 216 -17.17 -3.90 0.09
CA TYR A 216 -17.16 -5.32 -0.17
C TYR A 216 -16.63 -6.00 1.07
N PRO A 217 -17.39 -6.90 1.67
CA PRO A 217 -16.84 -7.73 2.71
C PRO A 217 -15.59 -8.42 2.15
N PRO A 218 -14.49 -8.49 2.91
CA PRO A 218 -13.26 -9.10 2.41
C PRO A 218 -13.39 -10.59 2.10
N LEU A 219 -14.46 -11.23 2.57
CA LEU A 219 -14.77 -12.65 2.37
C LEU A 219 -16.25 -12.85 2.12
N GLY A 220 -16.56 -13.82 1.26
CA GLY A 220 -17.92 -14.32 1.06
C GLY A 220 -18.75 -13.49 0.10
N LEU A 221 -18.14 -12.86 -0.90
CA LEU A 221 -18.84 -12.20 -2.00
C LEU A 221 -19.79 -13.20 -2.69
N ASP A 222 -20.99 -12.73 -3.04
CA ASP A 222 -21.92 -13.57 -3.79
C ASP A 222 -21.38 -13.92 -5.18
N ASP A 223 -21.67 -15.14 -5.64
CA ASP A 223 -21.25 -15.58 -6.99
C ASP A 223 -21.83 -14.70 -8.10
N SER A 224 -22.97 -14.05 -7.87
CA SER A 224 -23.64 -13.12 -8.80
C SER A 224 -22.95 -11.77 -8.93
N GLU A 225 -22.07 -11.40 -8.01
CA GLU A 225 -21.31 -10.15 -8.08
C GLU A 225 -20.17 -10.23 -9.11
N PHE A 226 -19.78 -11.46 -9.49
CA PHE A 226 -18.72 -11.66 -10.48
C PHE A 226 -19.30 -11.64 -11.90
N LEU A 227 -18.66 -10.88 -12.78
CA LEU A 227 -18.96 -10.91 -14.21
C LEU A 227 -18.61 -12.30 -14.77
N ARG A 228 -19.52 -12.85 -15.58
CA ARG A 228 -19.34 -14.15 -16.23
C ARG A 228 -19.77 -14.09 -17.68
N ALA A 229 -18.93 -14.56 -18.59
CA ALA A 229 -19.27 -14.65 -19.98
C ALA A 229 -20.41 -15.69 -20.19
N THR A 230 -21.40 -15.30 -20.97
CA THR A 230 -22.54 -16.17 -21.35
C THR A 230 -22.13 -17.02 -22.57
N THR A 231 -21.26 -18.01 -22.36
CA THR A 231 -20.78 -18.93 -23.40
C THR A 231 -21.25 -20.36 -23.13
N GLU A 232 -21.22 -21.21 -24.15
CA GLU A 232 -21.56 -22.65 -24.00
C GLU A 232 -20.65 -23.37 -23.00
N LYS A 233 -19.38 -22.92 -22.84
CA LYS A 233 -18.41 -23.45 -21.88
C LYS A 233 -17.91 -22.30 -20.99
N PRO A 234 -18.63 -21.93 -19.95
CA PRO A 234 -18.22 -20.84 -19.08
C PRO A 234 -16.94 -21.21 -18.32
N VAL A 235 -16.10 -20.20 -18.09
CA VAL A 235 -14.90 -20.34 -17.25
C VAL A 235 -15.31 -20.82 -15.85
N PRO A 236 -14.67 -21.86 -15.30
CA PRO A 236 -14.93 -22.33 -13.95
C PRO A 236 -14.73 -21.25 -12.91
N MET A 237 -15.58 -21.23 -11.88
CA MET A 237 -15.51 -20.30 -10.76
C MET A 237 -15.62 -21.07 -9.45
N THR A 238 -14.70 -20.83 -8.53
CA THR A 238 -14.81 -21.36 -7.17
C THR A 238 -16.01 -20.74 -6.48
N LYS A 239 -16.93 -21.57 -6.02
CA LYS A 239 -18.19 -21.16 -5.42
C LYS A 239 -17.98 -20.50 -4.07
N GLN A 240 -18.88 -19.59 -3.69
CA GLN A 240 -18.82 -18.77 -2.48
C GLN A 240 -18.46 -19.56 -1.23
N GLU A 241 -19.13 -20.68 -0.96
CA GLU A 241 -18.92 -21.50 0.23
C GLU A 241 -17.51 -22.10 0.26
N ILE A 242 -17.04 -22.58 -0.89
CA ILE A 242 -15.69 -23.15 -1.04
C ILE A 242 -14.63 -22.07 -0.94
N ARG A 243 -14.85 -20.93 -1.61
CA ARG A 243 -13.96 -19.77 -1.63
C ARG A 243 -13.77 -19.18 -0.23
N ALA A 244 -14.87 -18.96 0.49
CA ALA A 244 -14.82 -18.43 1.86
C ALA A 244 -14.04 -19.36 2.82
N VAL A 245 -14.27 -20.68 2.76
CA VAL A 245 -13.54 -21.64 3.60
C VAL A 245 -12.09 -21.74 3.20
N ALA A 246 -11.77 -21.78 1.90
CA ALA A 246 -10.42 -21.86 1.40
C ALA A 246 -9.58 -20.63 1.82
N LEU A 247 -10.11 -19.43 1.65
CA LEU A 247 -9.45 -18.19 2.05
C LEU A 247 -9.32 -18.04 3.57
N SER A 248 -10.33 -18.48 4.33
CA SER A 248 -10.22 -18.55 5.81
C SER A 248 -9.09 -19.46 6.26
N LYS A 249 -8.91 -20.64 5.61
CA LYS A 249 -7.80 -21.55 5.91
C LYS A 249 -6.45 -21.01 5.44
N LEU A 250 -6.43 -20.17 4.41
CA LEU A 250 -5.22 -19.55 3.91
C LEU A 250 -4.66 -18.49 4.90
N ARG A 251 -5.51 -17.80 5.65
CA ARG A 251 -5.14 -16.81 6.68
C ARG A 251 -4.33 -15.64 6.13
N ILE A 252 -4.70 -15.13 4.99
CA ILE A 252 -4.03 -14.00 4.33
C ILE A 252 -3.96 -12.79 5.25
N THR A 253 -2.78 -12.16 5.32
CA THR A 253 -2.57 -10.92 6.06
C THR A 253 -2.59 -9.70 5.11
N ARG A 254 -2.77 -8.52 5.67
CA ARG A 254 -2.94 -7.27 4.92
C ARG A 254 -1.84 -6.98 3.90
N ASP A 255 -0.58 -7.18 4.27
CA ASP A 255 0.59 -6.76 3.47
C ASP A 255 1.25 -7.96 2.74
N ALA A 256 0.50 -9.05 2.59
CA ALA A 256 1.00 -10.33 2.07
C ALA A 256 1.27 -10.33 0.56
N CYS A 257 2.24 -11.14 0.16
CA CYS A 257 2.43 -11.60 -1.22
C CYS A 257 1.63 -12.90 -1.42
N VAL A 258 0.58 -12.85 -2.25
CA VAL A 258 -0.33 -13.98 -2.47
C VAL A 258 -0.25 -14.47 -3.90
N TYR A 259 -0.22 -15.78 -4.11
CA TYR A 259 -0.41 -16.39 -5.43
C TYR A 259 -1.78 -17.04 -5.54
N ASP A 260 -2.46 -16.81 -6.66
CA ASP A 260 -3.66 -17.54 -7.09
C ASP A 260 -3.34 -18.29 -8.38
N ILE A 261 -3.19 -19.61 -8.27
CA ILE A 261 -2.77 -20.48 -9.36
C ILE A 261 -3.98 -21.16 -9.99
N GLY A 262 -4.15 -20.93 -11.30
CA GLY A 262 -5.37 -21.31 -12.02
C GLY A 262 -6.52 -20.39 -11.65
N ALA A 263 -6.28 -19.08 -11.77
CA ALA A 263 -7.16 -18.03 -11.26
C ALA A 263 -8.58 -18.06 -11.89
N GLY A 264 -8.75 -18.62 -13.09
CA GLY A 264 -10.04 -18.74 -13.77
C GLY A 264 -10.74 -17.39 -13.93
N THR A 265 -11.95 -17.26 -13.41
CA THR A 265 -12.71 -15.99 -13.41
C THR A 265 -12.13 -14.93 -12.48
N GLY A 266 -11.15 -15.26 -11.65
CA GLY A 266 -10.56 -14.37 -10.65
C GLY A 266 -11.35 -14.24 -9.34
N SER A 267 -12.33 -15.12 -9.09
CA SER A 267 -13.15 -14.99 -7.87
C SER A 267 -12.34 -15.12 -6.57
N VAL A 268 -11.34 -16.02 -6.54
CA VAL A 268 -10.40 -16.13 -5.41
C VAL A 268 -9.41 -14.97 -5.41
N THR A 269 -8.89 -14.60 -6.59
CA THR A 269 -8.00 -13.43 -6.75
C THR A 269 -8.61 -12.15 -6.17
N VAL A 270 -9.88 -11.88 -6.47
CA VAL A 270 -10.60 -10.68 -6.00
C VAL A 270 -10.67 -10.65 -4.48
N GLU A 271 -11.18 -11.69 -3.84
CA GLU A 271 -11.29 -11.72 -2.36
C GLU A 271 -9.91 -11.75 -1.70
N ALA A 272 -8.92 -12.45 -2.26
CA ALA A 272 -7.54 -12.41 -1.78
C ALA A 272 -6.96 -11.00 -1.85
N ALA A 273 -7.23 -10.24 -2.93
CA ALA A 273 -6.77 -8.87 -3.09
C ALA A 273 -7.47 -7.88 -2.15
N LEU A 274 -8.75 -8.09 -1.84
CA LEU A 274 -9.48 -7.31 -0.84
C LEU A 274 -8.90 -7.50 0.57
N ILE A 275 -8.49 -8.73 0.91
CA ILE A 275 -7.83 -9.03 2.19
C ILE A 275 -6.42 -8.46 2.21
N ALA A 276 -5.59 -8.77 1.21
CA ALA A 276 -4.20 -8.32 1.07
C ALA A 276 -4.13 -6.89 0.51
N ASN A 277 -4.91 -5.95 1.05
CA ASN A 277 -5.07 -4.61 0.48
C ASN A 277 -3.84 -3.70 0.60
N GLY A 278 -2.86 -4.07 1.42
CA GLY A 278 -1.53 -3.43 1.52
C GLY A 278 -0.43 -4.23 0.81
N GLY A 279 -0.72 -5.49 0.43
CA GLY A 279 0.18 -6.41 -0.24
C GLY A 279 -0.06 -6.51 -1.75
N ARG A 280 0.27 -7.67 -2.33
CA ARG A 280 0.11 -7.94 -3.76
C ARG A 280 -0.35 -9.35 -4.05
N VAL A 281 -1.27 -9.49 -5.02
CA VAL A 281 -1.73 -10.78 -5.51
C VAL A 281 -1.19 -11.02 -6.92
N TYR A 282 -0.68 -12.20 -7.17
CA TYR A 282 -0.23 -12.68 -8.49
C TYR A 282 -1.20 -13.75 -8.97
N ALA A 283 -2.01 -13.42 -9.95
CA ALA A 283 -3.01 -14.31 -10.53
C ALA A 283 -2.44 -15.00 -11.76
N VAL A 284 -2.10 -16.28 -11.65
CA VAL A 284 -1.51 -17.08 -12.73
C VAL A 284 -2.58 -17.84 -13.46
N GLU A 285 -2.73 -17.59 -14.75
CA GLU A 285 -3.73 -18.25 -15.61
C GLU A 285 -3.18 -18.43 -17.03
N LYS A 286 -3.47 -19.58 -17.66
CA LYS A 286 -3.00 -19.92 -19.02
C LYS A 286 -4.07 -19.76 -20.10
N ASN A 287 -5.35 -19.82 -19.72
CA ASN A 287 -6.46 -19.78 -20.65
C ASN A 287 -6.78 -18.33 -21.04
N PRO A 288 -6.70 -17.94 -22.35
CA PRO A 288 -6.96 -16.58 -22.80
C PRO A 288 -8.36 -16.06 -22.43
N GLN A 289 -9.40 -16.92 -22.51
CA GLN A 289 -10.75 -16.56 -22.17
C GLN A 289 -10.89 -16.27 -20.65
N ALA A 290 -10.21 -17.05 -19.81
CA ALA A 290 -10.18 -16.83 -18.38
C ALA A 290 -9.40 -15.56 -18.03
N LEU A 291 -8.29 -15.26 -18.72
CA LEU A 291 -7.55 -14.02 -18.56
C LEU A 291 -8.39 -12.77 -18.84
N SER A 292 -9.18 -12.77 -19.91
CA SER A 292 -10.12 -11.68 -20.21
C SER A 292 -11.14 -11.49 -19.08
N GLN A 293 -11.77 -12.58 -18.66
CA GLN A 293 -12.78 -12.59 -17.61
C GLN A 293 -12.19 -12.12 -16.25
N LEU A 294 -10.98 -12.58 -15.92
CA LEU A 294 -10.23 -12.13 -14.74
C LEU A 294 -10.01 -10.61 -14.79
N GLN A 295 -9.54 -10.07 -15.93
CA GLN A 295 -9.28 -8.64 -16.06
C GLN A 295 -10.56 -7.80 -15.95
N GLU A 296 -11.67 -8.27 -16.50
CA GLU A 296 -12.97 -7.64 -16.37
C GLU A 296 -13.42 -7.58 -14.90
N ASN A 297 -13.28 -8.69 -14.16
CA ASN A 297 -13.59 -8.71 -12.73
C ASN A 297 -12.68 -7.81 -11.91
N LEU A 298 -11.36 -7.79 -12.18
CA LEU A 298 -10.45 -6.87 -11.48
C LEU A 298 -10.84 -5.41 -11.68
N THR A 299 -11.24 -5.04 -12.90
CA THR A 299 -11.74 -3.70 -13.22
C THR A 299 -13.06 -3.41 -12.52
N HIS A 300 -14.01 -4.36 -12.55
CA HIS A 300 -15.31 -4.23 -11.89
C HIS A 300 -15.20 -3.98 -10.38
N PHE A 301 -14.29 -4.69 -9.71
CA PHE A 301 -14.02 -4.52 -8.28
C PHE A 301 -13.02 -3.39 -7.95
N GLY A 302 -12.49 -2.68 -8.96
CA GLY A 302 -11.56 -1.56 -8.77
C GLY A 302 -10.22 -1.96 -8.14
N LEU A 303 -9.77 -3.20 -8.36
CA LEU A 303 -8.56 -3.73 -7.75
C LEU A 303 -7.31 -3.34 -8.55
N ASN A 304 -6.27 -2.90 -7.85
CA ASN A 304 -4.99 -2.43 -8.42
C ASN A 304 -3.77 -3.07 -7.78
N ASN A 305 -3.97 -3.90 -6.77
CA ASN A 305 -2.94 -4.68 -6.09
C ASN A 305 -2.80 -6.11 -6.66
N VAL A 306 -3.35 -6.35 -7.87
CA VAL A 306 -3.26 -7.63 -8.57
C VAL A 306 -2.37 -7.49 -9.80
N GLN A 307 -1.47 -8.46 -9.99
CA GLN A 307 -0.74 -8.64 -11.22
C GLN A 307 -1.21 -9.93 -11.90
N VAL A 308 -1.77 -9.78 -13.09
CA VAL A 308 -2.16 -10.91 -13.93
C VAL A 308 -0.92 -11.46 -14.64
N VAL A 309 -0.71 -12.76 -14.54
CA VAL A 309 0.44 -13.48 -15.10
C VAL A 309 -0.09 -14.54 -16.07
N ALA A 310 0.03 -14.22 -17.36
CA ALA A 310 -0.39 -15.15 -18.42
C ALA A 310 0.65 -16.27 -18.59
N GLY A 311 0.23 -17.51 -18.40
CA GLY A 311 1.09 -18.68 -18.57
C GLY A 311 0.75 -19.86 -17.68
N ALA A 312 1.41 -20.97 -17.95
CA ALA A 312 1.24 -22.19 -17.16
C ALA A 312 2.13 -22.20 -15.91
N ALA A 313 1.56 -22.64 -14.79
CA ALA A 313 2.33 -22.97 -13.59
C ALA A 313 3.03 -24.34 -13.78
N PRO A 314 4.26 -24.53 -13.25
CA PRO A 314 5.03 -23.61 -12.44
C PRO A 314 5.89 -22.58 -13.21
N GLN A 315 6.04 -22.71 -14.54
CA GLN A 315 6.97 -21.89 -15.34
C GLN A 315 6.70 -20.38 -15.19
N ALA A 316 5.43 -19.97 -15.28
CA ALA A 316 5.03 -18.56 -15.14
C ALA A 316 5.29 -18.00 -13.73
N MET A 317 5.48 -18.85 -12.73
CA MET A 317 5.76 -18.44 -11.34
C MET A 317 7.25 -18.17 -11.08
N GLN A 318 8.16 -18.61 -11.94
CA GLN A 318 9.60 -18.50 -11.73
C GLN A 318 10.08 -17.07 -11.42
N PRO A 319 9.72 -16.02 -12.21
CA PRO A 319 10.21 -14.67 -12.01
C PRO A 319 9.51 -13.94 -10.84
N LEU A 320 8.47 -14.51 -10.25
CA LEU A 320 7.67 -13.84 -9.22
C LEU A 320 8.42 -13.81 -7.87
N PRO A 321 8.16 -12.82 -6.99
CA PRO A 321 8.73 -12.77 -5.65
C PRO A 321 8.27 -13.95 -4.79
N ALA A 322 8.95 -14.22 -3.67
CA ALA A 322 8.55 -15.29 -2.74
C ALA A 322 7.12 -15.06 -2.20
N PRO A 323 6.21 -16.05 -2.27
CA PRO A 323 4.85 -15.91 -1.77
C PRO A 323 4.79 -16.19 -0.26
N ASP A 324 3.91 -15.46 0.44
CA ASP A 324 3.53 -15.78 1.82
C ASP A 324 2.39 -16.80 1.84
N PHE A 325 1.46 -16.66 0.90
CA PHE A 325 0.26 -17.49 0.76
C PHE A 325 0.03 -17.89 -0.68
N VAL A 326 -0.41 -19.14 -0.89
CA VAL A 326 -0.70 -19.67 -2.23
C VAL A 326 -2.04 -20.39 -2.22
N PHE A 327 -2.93 -20.00 -3.11
CA PHE A 327 -4.11 -20.77 -3.46
C PHE A 327 -3.88 -21.49 -4.80
N VAL A 328 -4.29 -22.75 -4.88
CA VAL A 328 -4.26 -23.54 -6.11
C VAL A 328 -5.67 -24.04 -6.42
N GLY A 329 -6.31 -23.41 -7.40
CA GLY A 329 -7.63 -23.79 -7.92
C GLY A 329 -7.58 -24.76 -9.09
N GLY A 330 -6.41 -24.81 -9.78
CA GLY A 330 -6.17 -25.71 -10.90
C GLY A 330 -4.69 -25.87 -11.19
N SER A 331 -4.17 -27.10 -11.16
CA SER A 331 -2.75 -27.42 -11.36
C SER A 331 -2.41 -27.98 -12.75
N SER A 332 -3.43 -28.41 -13.50
CA SER A 332 -3.24 -29.08 -14.82
C SER A 332 -2.22 -30.25 -14.76
N GLY A 333 -2.20 -30.99 -13.66
CA GLY A 333 -1.29 -32.13 -13.45
C GLY A 333 0.09 -31.79 -12.89
N SER A 334 0.40 -30.49 -12.65
CA SER A 334 1.73 -30.05 -12.19
C SER A 334 1.77 -29.73 -10.69
N ILE A 335 0.92 -30.35 -9.88
CA ILE A 335 0.78 -29.97 -8.46
C ILE A 335 2.09 -30.16 -7.67
N ALA A 336 2.81 -31.23 -7.90
CA ALA A 336 4.08 -31.51 -7.21
C ALA A 336 5.13 -30.42 -7.48
N ASP A 337 5.29 -30.00 -8.73
CA ASP A 337 6.25 -28.97 -9.15
C ASP A 337 5.85 -27.59 -8.59
N ILE A 338 4.54 -27.29 -8.57
CA ILE A 338 4.01 -26.04 -7.98
C ILE A 338 4.34 -25.98 -6.49
N LEU A 339 4.07 -27.03 -5.72
CA LEU A 339 4.37 -27.09 -4.30
C LEU A 339 5.87 -26.98 -4.03
N CYS A 340 6.69 -27.73 -4.79
CA CYS A 340 8.13 -27.69 -4.68
C CYS A 340 8.68 -26.26 -4.91
N LEU A 341 8.27 -25.58 -5.99
CA LEU A 341 8.69 -24.22 -6.29
C LEU A 341 8.28 -23.22 -5.20
N CYS A 342 7.06 -23.33 -4.69
CA CYS A 342 6.59 -22.44 -3.60
C CYS A 342 7.43 -22.60 -2.33
N LEU A 343 7.76 -23.84 -1.95
CA LEU A 343 8.60 -24.15 -0.78
C LEU A 343 10.06 -23.71 -0.98
N GLN A 344 10.59 -23.83 -2.19
CA GLN A 344 11.92 -23.32 -2.52
C GLN A 344 12.00 -21.80 -2.40
N LYS A 345 10.94 -21.07 -2.81
CA LYS A 345 10.87 -19.62 -2.69
C LYS A 345 10.65 -19.16 -1.25
N ASN A 346 9.79 -19.84 -0.51
CA ASN A 346 9.49 -19.56 0.90
C ASN A 346 9.17 -20.87 1.65
N PRO A 347 10.09 -21.39 2.46
CA PRO A 347 9.86 -22.59 3.25
C PRO A 347 8.71 -22.47 4.28
N ARG A 348 8.29 -21.24 4.60
CA ARG A 348 7.19 -20.96 5.54
C ARG A 348 5.87 -20.65 4.83
N VAL A 349 5.80 -20.81 3.51
CA VAL A 349 4.59 -20.54 2.74
C VAL A 349 3.41 -21.35 3.23
N ARG A 350 2.25 -20.71 3.37
CA ARG A 350 0.99 -21.41 3.64
C ARG A 350 0.24 -21.60 2.34
N MET A 351 -0.16 -22.84 2.05
CA MET A 351 -0.79 -23.18 0.77
C MET A 351 -2.15 -23.83 0.99
N VAL A 352 -3.12 -23.48 0.17
CA VAL A 352 -4.43 -24.12 0.09
C VAL A 352 -4.66 -24.60 -1.32
N VAL A 353 -4.98 -25.88 -1.46
CA VAL A 353 -5.28 -26.52 -2.73
C VAL A 353 -6.69 -27.04 -2.70
N THR A 354 -7.48 -26.78 -3.73
CA THR A 354 -8.82 -27.36 -3.89
C THR A 354 -8.81 -28.49 -4.90
N ALA A 355 -9.48 -29.60 -4.58
CA ALA A 355 -9.65 -30.73 -5.47
C ALA A 355 -11.11 -31.18 -5.51
N ILE A 356 -11.65 -31.32 -6.71
CA ILE A 356 -13.02 -31.82 -6.96
C ILE A 356 -12.95 -33.30 -7.32
N THR A 357 -11.87 -33.76 -7.96
CA THR A 357 -11.72 -35.14 -8.39
C THR A 357 -10.82 -35.93 -7.43
N LEU A 358 -11.04 -37.23 -7.38
CA LEU A 358 -10.22 -38.16 -6.58
C LEU A 358 -8.78 -38.24 -7.13
N GLU A 359 -8.60 -38.12 -8.42
CA GLU A 359 -7.29 -38.14 -9.07
C GLU A 359 -6.44 -36.93 -8.59
N THR A 360 -7.01 -35.73 -8.63
CA THR A 360 -6.30 -34.53 -8.11
C THR A 360 -5.95 -34.67 -6.63
N ALA A 361 -6.86 -35.27 -5.84
CA ALA A 361 -6.59 -35.51 -4.42
C ALA A 361 -5.48 -36.55 -4.20
N ALA A 362 -5.47 -37.63 -5.01
CA ALA A 362 -4.42 -38.65 -4.98
C ALA A 362 -3.06 -38.10 -5.38
N ASP A 363 -3.00 -37.32 -6.46
CA ASP A 363 -1.76 -36.63 -6.93
C ASP A 363 -1.19 -35.74 -5.84
N LEU A 364 -2.05 -34.95 -5.17
CA LEU A 364 -1.65 -34.06 -4.08
C LEU A 364 -1.11 -34.84 -2.87
N LEU A 365 -1.79 -35.90 -2.44
CA LEU A 365 -1.33 -36.75 -1.33
C LEU A 365 0.03 -37.40 -1.65
N SER A 366 0.22 -37.85 -2.90
CA SER A 366 1.49 -38.40 -3.36
C SER A 366 2.59 -37.35 -3.36
N ALA A 367 2.32 -36.14 -3.84
CA ALA A 367 3.27 -35.02 -3.84
C ALA A 367 3.69 -34.63 -2.40
N VAL A 368 2.74 -34.56 -1.48
CA VAL A 368 3.02 -34.24 -0.06
C VAL A 368 3.88 -35.34 0.58
N LYS A 369 3.61 -36.61 0.28
CA LYS A 369 4.41 -37.73 0.78
C LYS A 369 5.85 -37.62 0.30
N GLN A 370 6.08 -37.39 -0.99
CA GLN A 370 7.42 -37.20 -1.58
C GLN A 370 8.17 -36.01 -0.95
N LEU A 371 7.51 -34.87 -0.77
CA LEU A 371 8.12 -33.69 -0.13
C LEU A 371 8.56 -33.98 1.31
N ARG A 372 7.75 -34.73 2.08
CA ARG A 372 8.10 -35.15 3.44
C ARG A 372 9.30 -36.11 3.46
N GLU A 373 9.37 -37.06 2.53
CA GLU A 373 10.49 -37.97 2.35
C GLU A 373 11.79 -37.21 1.97
N GLN A 374 11.67 -36.07 1.29
CA GLN A 374 12.77 -35.15 0.96
C GLN A 374 13.16 -34.22 2.14
N GLY A 375 12.55 -34.36 3.30
CA GLY A 375 12.89 -33.61 4.52
C GLY A 375 12.12 -32.29 4.70
N CYS A 376 11.05 -32.05 3.92
CA CYS A 376 10.19 -30.88 4.13
C CYS A 376 9.16 -31.14 5.26
N PRO A 377 9.24 -30.49 6.44
CA PRO A 377 8.33 -30.72 7.56
C PRO A 377 6.98 -30.04 7.33
N LEU A 378 6.14 -30.63 6.48
CA LEU A 378 4.83 -30.09 6.14
C LEU A 378 3.72 -30.72 6.99
N LYS A 379 2.92 -29.87 7.64
CA LYS A 379 1.59 -30.23 8.14
C LYS A 379 0.58 -30.21 7.01
N LEU A 380 -0.36 -31.16 7.05
CA LEU A 380 -1.45 -31.28 6.10
C LEU A 380 -2.76 -31.40 6.87
N GLU A 381 -3.67 -30.48 6.64
CA GLU A 381 -5.06 -30.54 7.06
C GLU A 381 -5.95 -30.77 5.85
N ILE A 382 -6.91 -31.69 5.95
CA ILE A 382 -7.87 -31.99 4.87
C ILE A 382 -9.27 -31.72 5.39
N THR A 383 -10.04 -30.97 4.62
CA THR A 383 -11.45 -30.69 4.90
C THR A 383 -12.25 -30.97 3.64
N GLN A 384 -13.36 -31.68 3.76
CA GLN A 384 -14.32 -31.82 2.68
C GLN A 384 -15.49 -30.90 2.93
N ILE A 385 -15.93 -30.15 1.92
CA ILE A 385 -17.12 -29.31 1.93
C ILE A 385 -18.13 -29.88 0.96
N SER A 386 -19.35 -30.13 1.46
CA SER A 386 -20.51 -30.49 0.65
C SER A 386 -21.56 -29.39 0.83
N ALA A 387 -21.89 -28.69 -0.22
CA ALA A 387 -22.87 -27.61 -0.21
C ALA A 387 -24.13 -27.98 -1.04
N ALA A 388 -25.27 -27.51 -0.60
CA ALA A 388 -26.49 -27.54 -1.38
C ALA A 388 -27.18 -26.18 -1.35
N ARG A 389 -27.69 -25.72 -2.48
CA ARG A 389 -28.39 -24.43 -2.59
C ARG A 389 -29.85 -24.68 -2.97
N ALA A 390 -30.75 -23.89 -2.39
CA ALA A 390 -32.17 -23.95 -2.72
C ALA A 390 -32.41 -23.41 -4.13
N LYS A 391 -33.21 -24.13 -4.92
CA LYS A 391 -33.76 -23.70 -6.19
C LYS A 391 -35.28 -23.67 -6.09
N THR A 392 -35.88 -22.53 -6.42
CA THR A 392 -37.37 -22.40 -6.45
C THR A 392 -37.95 -23.13 -7.65
N ALA A 393 -38.91 -23.97 -7.41
CA ALA A 393 -39.70 -24.68 -8.43
C ALA A 393 -41.16 -24.77 -7.99
N GLY A 394 -42.08 -24.17 -8.74
CA GLY A 394 -43.52 -24.21 -8.46
C GLY A 394 -43.92 -23.70 -7.07
N GLY A 395 -43.22 -22.70 -6.52
CA GLY A 395 -43.50 -22.15 -5.19
C GLY A 395 -42.83 -22.93 -4.02
N LEU A 396 -42.09 -24.00 -4.30
CA LEU A 396 -41.35 -24.81 -3.35
C LEU A 396 -39.85 -24.59 -3.53
N HIS A 397 -39.06 -24.91 -2.46
CA HIS A 397 -37.60 -24.82 -2.47
C HIS A 397 -36.99 -26.24 -2.49
N LEU A 398 -36.35 -26.59 -3.60
CA LEU A 398 -35.63 -27.84 -3.77
C LEU A 398 -34.13 -27.63 -3.44
N MET A 399 -33.55 -28.45 -2.59
CA MET A 399 -32.13 -28.42 -2.29
C MET A 399 -31.34 -29.12 -3.40
N MET A 400 -30.50 -28.36 -4.12
CA MET A 400 -29.67 -28.87 -5.21
C MET A 400 -28.24 -29.04 -4.68
N GLY A 401 -27.75 -30.26 -4.57
CA GLY A 401 -26.39 -30.59 -4.15
C GLY A 401 -25.35 -30.13 -5.18
N GLN A 402 -24.25 -29.65 -4.71
CA GLN A 402 -23.05 -29.36 -5.51
C GLN A 402 -22.04 -30.49 -5.33
N ASN A 403 -21.06 -30.59 -6.25
CA ASN A 403 -19.98 -31.54 -6.10
C ASN A 403 -19.23 -31.26 -4.81
N PRO A 404 -18.94 -32.30 -3.97
CA PRO A 404 -18.05 -32.15 -2.83
C PRO A 404 -16.68 -31.66 -3.27
N VAL A 405 -16.09 -30.77 -2.50
CA VAL A 405 -14.74 -30.23 -2.76
C VAL A 405 -13.85 -30.54 -1.56
N PHE A 406 -12.70 -31.13 -1.82
CA PHE A 406 -11.65 -31.29 -0.84
C PHE A 406 -10.79 -30.01 -0.79
N ILE A 407 -10.52 -29.54 0.42
CA ILE A 407 -9.65 -28.41 0.69
C ILE A 407 -8.46 -28.92 1.50
N PHE A 408 -7.30 -28.89 0.88
CA PHE A 408 -6.02 -29.28 1.49
C PHE A 408 -5.29 -28.02 1.92
N CYS A 409 -4.92 -27.94 3.20
CA CYS A 409 -4.12 -26.84 3.74
C CYS A 409 -2.75 -27.38 4.15
N LEU A 410 -1.68 -26.81 3.57
CA LEU A 410 -0.29 -27.19 3.80
C LEU A 410 0.46 -26.01 4.42
N PHE A 411 1.25 -26.27 5.45
CA PHE A 411 2.07 -25.26 6.12
C PHE A 411 3.23 -25.91 6.89
N ALA A 412 4.29 -25.15 7.16
CA ALA A 412 5.42 -25.63 7.95
C ALA A 412 5.01 -25.89 9.42
N GLU A 413 5.65 -26.86 10.07
CA GLU A 413 5.30 -27.29 11.42
C GLU A 413 5.49 -26.21 12.49
N ASP A 414 6.46 -25.30 12.30
CA ASP A 414 6.84 -24.25 13.25
C ASP A 414 6.05 -22.93 13.12
N VAL A 415 5.09 -22.84 12.20
CA VAL A 415 4.27 -21.64 11.99
C VAL A 415 2.91 -21.82 12.64
N LEU A 416 2.87 -21.88 13.97
CA LEU A 416 1.69 -21.49 14.73
C LEU A 416 1.75 -19.97 14.88
N PRO A 417 0.71 -19.21 14.48
CA PRO A 417 0.64 -17.80 14.81
C PRO A 417 0.54 -17.68 16.34
N GLN A 418 1.45 -16.89 16.90
CA GLN A 418 1.27 -16.33 18.24
C GLN A 418 0.12 -15.35 18.24
#